data_312e39cb4cdec74b958531e2d2018a6f
#
_entry.id   312e39cb4cdec74b958531e2d2018a6f
#
_cell.length_a   1.000
_cell.length_b   1.000
_cell.length_c   1.000
_cell.angle_alpha   90.00
_cell.angle_beta   90.00
_cell.angle_gamma   90.00
#
_symmetry.space_group_name_H-M   'P 1'
#
loop_
_entity.id
_entity.type
_entity.pdbx_description
1 polymer ?
#
loop_
_entity_poly.entity_id
_entity_poly.type
_entity_poly.pdbx_seq_one_letter_code
_entity_poly.pdbx_strand_id
1 'polypeptide(L)'
;DEYEFIKELNPDVIITCAYGQFVPQGLLDIPPHGCINIHASLLPKLRGGAPIQHSIIDGFDKTGVTLMEMIKKMDAGRMYAKVETEITDDDTYDSLHDRLKELGAKLILENLDLYLEGKLIGEEQDENEVTISPNISKEEEHLDFSKTSREVFNHIRGLSSIPGANFIYNNEVVKAYRSKIIESFSLY
;
A
#
# COMPACT_ATOMS: atom_id res chain seq x y z
N ASP A 1 -9.80 17.32 24.73
CA ASP A 1 -8.76 16.57 24.05
C ASP A 1 -9.18 16.24 22.61
N GLU A 2 -8.33 15.62 21.79
CA GLU A 2 -8.61 15.33 20.38
C GLU A 2 -9.82 14.41 20.17
N TYR A 3 -10.07 13.53 21.10
CA TYR A 3 -11.26 12.66 21.11
C TYR A 3 -12.56 13.43 21.25
N GLU A 4 -12.63 14.35 22.20
CA GLU A 4 -13.81 15.17 22.41
C GLU A 4 -14.06 16.09 21.22
N PHE A 5 -13.00 16.62 20.63
CA PHE A 5 -13.10 17.42 19.39
C PHE A 5 -13.75 16.60 18.24
N ILE A 6 -13.30 15.36 18.00
CA ILE A 6 -13.88 14.51 16.94
C ILE A 6 -15.35 14.17 17.24
N LYS A 7 -15.68 13.90 18.50
CA LYS A 7 -17.08 13.67 18.92
C LYS A 7 -17.97 14.90 18.69
N GLU A 8 -17.48 16.10 19.01
CA GLU A 8 -18.21 17.34 18.80
C GLU A 8 -18.52 17.60 17.33
N LEU A 9 -17.66 17.13 16.40
CA LEU A 9 -17.92 17.19 14.96
C LEU A 9 -19.10 16.31 14.52
N ASN A 10 -19.48 15.33 15.34
CA ASN A 10 -20.55 14.36 15.06
C ASN A 10 -20.47 13.78 13.64
N PRO A 11 -19.33 13.15 13.22
CA PRO A 11 -19.14 12.67 11.89
C PRO A 11 -20.05 11.47 11.58
N ASP A 12 -20.62 11.41 10.38
CA ASP A 12 -21.39 10.25 9.90
C ASP A 12 -20.47 9.05 9.59
N VAL A 13 -19.27 9.31 9.10
CA VAL A 13 -18.23 8.34 8.78
C VAL A 13 -16.85 8.97 8.96
N ILE A 14 -15.85 8.19 9.31
CA ILE A 14 -14.44 8.60 9.26
C ILE A 14 -13.76 7.87 8.11
N ILE A 15 -13.12 8.62 7.22
CA ILE A 15 -12.37 8.07 6.08
C ILE A 15 -10.90 8.33 6.30
N THR A 16 -10.08 7.28 6.23
CA THR A 16 -8.63 7.39 6.27
C THR A 16 -8.00 7.02 4.94
N CYS A 17 -6.88 7.65 4.64
CA CYS A 17 -6.04 7.34 3.49
C CYS A 17 -4.59 7.65 3.87
N ALA A 18 -3.70 6.67 3.78
CA ALA A 18 -2.28 6.82 4.12
C ALA A 18 -2.02 7.47 5.50
N TYR A 19 -2.89 7.23 6.47
CA TYR A 19 -2.79 7.85 7.80
C TYR A 19 -1.57 7.36 8.60
N GLY A 20 -1.16 6.11 8.37
CA GLY A 20 0.09 5.56 8.88
C GLY A 20 0.15 5.34 10.40
N GLN A 21 -0.96 5.50 11.11
CA GLN A 21 -1.04 5.30 12.56
C GLN A 21 -2.21 4.39 12.93
N PHE A 22 -2.07 3.76 14.10
CA PHE A 22 -3.14 2.97 14.67
C PHE A 22 -4.28 3.88 15.17
N VAL A 23 -5.51 3.58 14.75
CA VAL A 23 -6.72 4.27 15.22
C VAL A 23 -7.29 3.52 16.42
N PRO A 24 -7.35 4.16 17.60
CA PRO A 24 -7.89 3.53 18.80
C PRO A 24 -9.37 3.17 18.67
N GLN A 25 -9.80 2.10 19.35
CA GLN A 25 -11.19 1.62 19.30
C GLN A 25 -12.20 2.72 19.60
N GLY A 26 -11.92 3.58 20.58
CA GLY A 26 -12.83 4.67 20.93
C GLY A 26 -13.06 5.69 19.80
N LEU A 27 -12.11 5.84 18.85
CA LEU A 27 -12.34 6.65 17.64
C LEU A 27 -13.12 5.86 16.58
N LEU A 28 -12.86 4.55 16.46
CA LEU A 28 -13.59 3.69 15.52
C LEU A 28 -15.09 3.62 15.84
N ASP A 29 -15.45 3.77 17.11
CA ASP A 29 -16.83 3.67 17.61
C ASP A 29 -17.62 5.00 17.55
N ILE A 30 -16.97 6.11 17.16
CA ILE A 30 -17.63 7.42 17.13
C ILE A 30 -18.68 7.52 16.01
N PRO A 31 -18.34 7.28 14.73
CA PRO A 31 -19.28 7.52 13.65
C PRO A 31 -20.30 6.36 13.51
N PRO A 32 -21.57 6.66 13.27
CA PRO A 32 -22.62 5.65 13.15
C PRO A 32 -22.40 4.70 11.95
N HIS A 33 -21.75 5.17 10.90
CA HIS A 33 -21.36 4.34 9.76
C HIS A 33 -19.93 3.75 9.87
N GLY A 34 -19.30 3.88 11.06
CA GLY A 34 -17.95 3.33 11.30
C GLY A 34 -16.85 4.11 10.59
N CYS A 35 -15.70 3.48 10.51
CA CYS A 35 -14.50 4.04 9.87
C CYS A 35 -14.10 3.17 8.68
N ILE A 36 -13.74 3.81 7.57
CA ILE A 36 -13.26 3.14 6.36
C ILE A 36 -11.88 3.65 5.96
N ASN A 37 -11.10 2.77 5.34
CA ASN A 37 -9.77 3.10 4.85
C ASN A 37 -9.65 2.81 3.36
N ILE A 38 -8.93 3.68 2.66
CA ILE A 38 -8.51 3.50 1.27
C ILE A 38 -7.12 2.86 1.32
N HIS A 39 -7.06 1.53 1.18
CA HIS A 39 -5.83 0.76 1.30
C HIS A 39 -5.22 0.47 -0.07
N ALA A 40 -3.92 0.75 -0.24
CA ALA A 40 -3.23 0.68 -1.53
C ALA A 40 -2.76 -0.73 -1.89
N SER A 41 -3.63 -1.73 -1.77
CA SER A 41 -3.43 -3.09 -2.27
C SER A 41 -4.76 -3.76 -2.62
N LEU A 42 -4.68 -4.92 -3.27
CA LEU A 42 -5.81 -5.84 -3.43
C LEU A 42 -5.88 -6.78 -2.22
N LEU A 43 -6.53 -6.32 -1.13
CA LEU A 43 -6.73 -7.14 0.06
C LEU A 43 -7.40 -8.48 -0.30
N PRO A 44 -7.04 -9.57 0.40
CA PRO A 44 -6.29 -9.65 1.66
C PRO A 44 -4.77 -9.62 1.53
N LYS A 45 -4.22 -9.45 0.32
CA LYS A 45 -2.77 -9.37 0.11
C LYS A 45 -2.22 -8.01 0.53
N LEU A 46 -0.99 -8.03 1.06
CA LEU A 46 -0.23 -6.83 1.41
C LEU A 46 -0.94 -5.94 2.46
N ARG A 47 -1.46 -6.54 3.55
CA ARG A 47 -1.84 -5.78 4.74
C ARG A 47 -0.59 -5.13 5.34
N GLY A 48 -0.67 -3.88 5.76
CA GLY A 48 0.45 -3.20 6.43
C GLY A 48 0.86 -1.89 5.81
N GLY A 49 2.07 -1.42 6.16
CA GLY A 49 2.46 -0.03 5.95
C GLY A 49 3.10 0.31 4.60
N ALA A 50 3.59 -0.69 3.83
CA ALA A 50 4.28 -0.44 2.57
C ALA A 50 3.77 -1.31 1.40
N PRO A 51 2.44 -1.39 1.17
CA PRO A 51 1.87 -2.28 0.15
C PRO A 51 2.31 -1.92 -1.28
N ILE A 52 2.52 -0.65 -1.57
CA ILE A 52 2.93 -0.20 -2.90
C ILE A 52 4.35 -0.67 -3.20
N GLN A 53 5.30 -0.45 -2.27
CA GLN A 53 6.68 -0.88 -2.43
C GLN A 53 6.76 -2.41 -2.58
N HIS A 54 6.12 -3.14 -1.67
CA HIS A 54 6.15 -4.61 -1.69
C HIS A 54 5.47 -5.19 -2.94
N SER A 55 4.41 -4.57 -3.47
CA SER A 55 3.83 -5.05 -4.73
C SER A 55 4.82 -5.07 -5.89
N ILE A 56 5.76 -4.10 -5.93
CA ILE A 56 6.81 -4.03 -6.95
C ILE A 56 7.99 -4.92 -6.58
N ILE A 57 8.49 -4.85 -5.35
CA ILE A 57 9.66 -5.62 -4.87
C ILE A 57 9.42 -7.11 -5.02
N ASP A 58 8.24 -7.58 -4.62
CA ASP A 58 7.85 -8.99 -4.64
C ASP A 58 7.43 -9.47 -6.04
N GLY A 59 7.43 -8.57 -7.04
CA GLY A 59 7.20 -8.90 -8.44
C GLY A 59 5.74 -9.24 -8.77
N PHE A 60 4.77 -8.59 -8.15
CA PHE A 60 3.37 -8.75 -8.53
C PHE A 60 3.12 -8.18 -9.93
N ASP A 61 2.32 -8.87 -10.73
CA ASP A 61 1.91 -8.40 -12.07
C ASP A 61 0.82 -7.31 -11.98
N LYS A 62 0.09 -7.27 -10.87
CA LYS A 62 -0.98 -6.31 -10.63
C LYS A 62 -1.12 -5.98 -9.15
N THR A 63 -1.64 -4.80 -8.89
CA THR A 63 -2.05 -4.32 -7.58
C THR A 63 -3.34 -3.51 -7.71
N GLY A 64 -3.71 -2.75 -6.70
CA GLY A 64 -4.90 -1.92 -6.75
C GLY A 64 -5.16 -1.17 -5.46
N VAL A 65 -6.40 -0.77 -5.29
CA VAL A 65 -6.90 -0.10 -4.10
C VAL A 65 -8.14 -0.82 -3.61
N THR A 66 -8.22 -1.02 -2.30
CA THR A 66 -9.39 -1.59 -1.63
C THR A 66 -10.00 -0.57 -0.68
N LEU A 67 -11.30 -0.32 -0.81
CA LEU A 67 -12.11 0.35 0.20
C LEU A 67 -12.51 -0.67 1.25
N MET A 68 -12.09 -0.47 2.50
CA MET A 68 -12.27 -1.44 3.55
C MET A 68 -12.74 -0.82 4.87
N GLU A 69 -13.39 -1.61 5.70
CA GLU A 69 -13.74 -1.29 7.08
C GLU A 69 -12.48 -1.24 7.96
N MET A 70 -12.41 -0.27 8.84
CA MET A 70 -11.37 -0.23 9.87
C MET A 70 -11.84 -0.91 11.15
N ILE A 71 -11.08 -1.88 11.60
CA ILE A 71 -11.26 -2.58 12.86
C ILE A 71 -9.95 -2.57 13.66
N LYS A 72 -9.98 -3.04 14.90
CA LYS A 72 -8.78 -3.09 15.77
C LYS A 72 -7.61 -3.88 15.15
N LYS A 73 -7.89 -4.93 14.36
CA LYS A 73 -6.85 -5.70 13.64
C LYS A 73 -6.48 -4.95 12.36
N MET A 74 -5.21 -4.65 12.19
CA MET A 74 -4.70 -3.86 11.07
C MET A 74 -5.10 -4.46 9.72
N ASP A 75 -5.73 -3.65 8.87
CA ASP A 75 -6.15 -3.93 7.49
C ASP A 75 -6.94 -5.24 7.31
N ALA A 76 -7.65 -5.69 8.35
CA ALA A 76 -8.34 -6.97 8.40
C ALA A 76 -9.88 -6.86 8.37
N GLY A 77 -10.45 -5.66 8.24
CA GLY A 77 -11.89 -5.46 8.13
C GLY A 77 -12.47 -5.88 6.79
N ARG A 78 -13.79 -5.83 6.68
CA ARG A 78 -14.52 -6.18 5.44
C ARG A 78 -14.11 -5.29 4.28
N MET A 79 -14.08 -5.87 3.10
CA MET A 79 -13.80 -5.17 1.85
C MET A 79 -15.12 -4.80 1.16
N TYR A 80 -15.28 -3.53 0.80
CA TYR A 80 -16.52 -3.03 0.17
C TYR A 80 -16.40 -2.84 -1.33
N ALA A 81 -15.24 -2.38 -1.81
CA ALA A 81 -14.99 -2.18 -3.22
C ALA A 81 -13.50 -2.29 -3.51
N LYS A 82 -13.15 -2.67 -4.74
CA LYS A 82 -11.77 -2.78 -5.21
C LYS A 82 -11.65 -2.24 -6.63
N VAL A 83 -10.49 -1.68 -6.92
CA VAL A 83 -10.06 -1.37 -8.28
C VAL A 83 -8.64 -1.86 -8.49
N GLU A 84 -8.39 -2.54 -9.60
CA GLU A 84 -7.05 -3.07 -9.91
C GLU A 84 -6.36 -2.31 -11.03
N THR A 85 -5.04 -2.39 -11.06
CA THR A 85 -4.17 -1.88 -12.11
C THR A 85 -2.98 -2.83 -12.30
N GLU A 86 -2.47 -2.90 -13.52
CA GLU A 86 -1.24 -3.65 -13.82
C GLU A 86 0.00 -2.93 -13.26
N ILE A 87 1.04 -3.71 -12.99
CA ILE A 87 2.39 -3.24 -12.68
C ILE A 87 3.30 -3.62 -13.84
N THR A 88 3.81 -2.62 -14.55
CA THR A 88 4.71 -2.82 -15.68
C THR A 88 6.18 -2.67 -15.27
N ASP A 89 7.12 -3.05 -16.15
CA ASP A 89 8.54 -2.87 -15.89
C ASP A 89 8.97 -1.38 -15.87
N ASP A 90 8.17 -0.49 -16.43
CA ASP A 90 8.40 0.95 -16.39
C ASP A 90 7.92 1.60 -15.08
N ASP A 91 7.13 0.88 -14.28
CA ASP A 91 6.64 1.41 -13.02
C ASP A 91 7.73 1.45 -11.95
N THR A 92 7.75 2.58 -11.26
CA THR A 92 8.46 2.80 -10.00
C THR A 92 7.45 2.97 -8.87
N TYR A 93 7.93 3.01 -7.62
CA TYR A 93 7.07 3.41 -6.49
C TYR A 93 6.33 4.72 -6.77
N ASP A 94 7.03 5.74 -7.28
CA ASP A 94 6.43 7.06 -7.53
C ASP A 94 5.30 7.00 -8.56
N SER A 95 5.54 6.36 -9.73
CA SER A 95 4.52 6.27 -10.78
C SER A 95 3.30 5.46 -10.34
N LEU A 96 3.54 4.35 -9.64
CA LEU A 96 2.47 3.50 -9.12
C LEU A 96 1.68 4.18 -8.01
N HIS A 97 2.38 4.88 -7.07
CA HIS A 97 1.74 5.68 -6.02
C HIS A 97 0.80 6.73 -6.62
N ASP A 98 1.26 7.50 -7.62
CA ASP A 98 0.43 8.53 -8.26
C ASP A 98 -0.80 7.92 -8.93
N ARG A 99 -0.64 6.80 -9.63
CA ARG A 99 -1.77 6.09 -10.26
C ARG A 99 -2.77 5.55 -9.21
N LEU A 100 -2.28 4.94 -8.12
CA LEU A 100 -3.15 4.41 -7.07
C LEU A 100 -3.86 5.52 -6.29
N LYS A 101 -3.25 6.69 -6.11
CA LYS A 101 -3.87 7.87 -5.52
C LYS A 101 -5.12 8.30 -6.31
N GLU A 102 -5.03 8.37 -7.64
CA GLU A 102 -6.15 8.73 -8.51
C GLU A 102 -7.24 7.65 -8.50
N LEU A 103 -6.85 6.38 -8.56
CA LEU A 103 -7.77 5.25 -8.48
C LEU A 103 -8.51 5.23 -7.13
N GLY A 104 -7.81 5.48 -6.03
CA GLY A 104 -8.40 5.54 -4.69
C GLY A 104 -9.40 6.69 -4.53
N ALA A 105 -9.06 7.87 -5.05
CA ALA A 105 -9.97 9.00 -5.06
C ALA A 105 -11.25 8.71 -5.87
N LYS A 106 -11.12 8.10 -7.03
CA LYS A 106 -12.26 7.67 -7.83
C LYS A 106 -13.10 6.61 -7.13
N LEU A 107 -12.44 5.59 -6.56
CA LEU A 107 -13.10 4.49 -5.87
C LEU A 107 -13.99 4.99 -4.73
N ILE A 108 -13.49 5.91 -3.88
CA ILE A 108 -14.29 6.45 -2.78
C ILE A 108 -15.45 7.31 -3.27
N LEU A 109 -15.24 8.16 -4.28
CA LEU A 109 -16.30 9.01 -4.83
C LEU A 109 -17.45 8.20 -5.46
N GLU A 110 -17.14 7.08 -6.10
CA GLU A 110 -18.13 6.19 -6.71
C GLU A 110 -18.90 5.34 -5.70
N ASN A 111 -18.34 5.13 -4.48
CA ASN A 111 -18.87 4.16 -3.53
C ASN A 111 -19.36 4.77 -2.21
N LEU A 112 -19.02 6.02 -1.88
CA LEU A 112 -19.34 6.61 -0.57
C LEU A 112 -20.83 6.67 -0.30
N ASP A 113 -21.62 7.16 -1.24
CA ASP A 113 -23.07 7.26 -1.08
C ASP A 113 -23.70 5.88 -0.90
N LEU A 114 -23.27 4.90 -1.70
CA LEU A 114 -23.73 3.52 -1.60
C LEU A 114 -23.37 2.90 -0.25
N TYR A 115 -22.17 3.22 0.29
CA TYR A 115 -21.74 2.78 1.60
C TYR A 115 -22.62 3.38 2.71
N LEU A 116 -22.82 4.71 2.70
CA LEU A 116 -23.66 5.42 3.69
C LEU A 116 -25.12 4.97 3.65
N GLU A 117 -25.64 4.61 2.49
CA GLU A 117 -26.98 4.05 2.31
C GLU A 117 -27.11 2.57 2.70
N GLY A 118 -26.00 1.93 3.10
CA GLY A 118 -25.97 0.50 3.45
C GLY A 118 -26.18 -0.45 2.27
N LYS A 119 -25.95 0.02 1.05
CA LYS A 119 -26.11 -0.76 -0.20
C LYS A 119 -24.88 -1.57 -0.58
N LEU A 120 -23.70 -1.26 -0.01
CA LEU A 120 -22.50 -2.06 -0.20
C LEU A 120 -22.45 -3.18 0.84
N ILE A 121 -22.35 -4.41 0.37
CA ILE A 121 -22.17 -5.59 1.22
C ILE A 121 -20.67 -5.80 1.40
N GLY A 122 -20.20 -5.69 2.64
CA GLY A 122 -18.80 -5.96 2.97
C GLY A 122 -18.50 -7.45 2.89
N GLU A 123 -17.43 -7.80 2.19
CA GLU A 123 -16.89 -9.15 2.05
C GLU A 123 -15.79 -9.40 3.08
N GLU A 124 -15.88 -10.51 3.81
CA GLU A 124 -14.81 -10.93 4.75
C GLU A 124 -13.56 -11.32 3.96
N GLN A 125 -12.40 -11.00 4.52
CA GLN A 125 -11.12 -11.38 3.94
C GLN A 125 -10.81 -12.86 4.23
N ASP A 126 -10.34 -13.62 3.23
CA ASP A 126 -9.82 -14.98 3.45
C ASP A 126 -8.46 -14.92 4.15
N GLU A 127 -8.41 -15.35 5.41
CA GLU A 127 -7.19 -15.36 6.23
C GLU A 127 -6.08 -16.28 5.65
N ASN A 128 -6.42 -17.24 4.79
CA ASN A 128 -5.43 -18.11 4.13
C ASN A 128 -4.69 -17.39 2.99
N GLU A 129 -5.26 -16.31 2.44
CA GLU A 129 -4.65 -15.54 1.37
C GLU A 129 -3.90 -14.30 1.86
N VAL A 130 -3.90 -14.05 3.15
CA VAL A 130 -3.27 -12.86 3.74
C VAL A 130 -1.76 -12.89 3.54
N THR A 131 -1.22 -11.78 3.03
CA THR A 131 0.21 -11.47 3.09
C THR A 131 0.42 -10.13 3.78
N ILE A 132 1.60 -9.94 4.35
CA ILE A 132 1.94 -8.73 5.12
C ILE A 132 2.99 -7.92 4.37
N SER A 133 2.80 -6.61 4.34
CA SER A 133 3.74 -5.63 3.80
C SER A 133 4.18 -4.68 4.92
N PRO A 134 5.23 -5.02 5.68
CA PRO A 134 5.72 -4.16 6.75
C PRO A 134 6.27 -2.85 6.18
N ASN A 135 6.44 -1.84 7.04
CA ASN A 135 7.16 -0.64 6.65
C ASN A 135 8.58 -1.00 6.20
N ILE A 136 9.07 -0.32 5.16
CA ILE A 136 10.44 -0.52 4.66
C ILE A 136 11.44 -0.16 5.76
N SER A 137 12.25 -1.14 6.15
CA SER A 137 13.30 -0.94 7.15
C SER A 137 14.58 -0.37 6.53
N LYS A 138 15.48 0.13 7.39
CA LYS A 138 16.80 0.62 6.93
C LYS A 138 17.64 -0.50 6.30
N GLU A 139 17.51 -1.69 6.80
CA GLU A 139 18.17 -2.90 6.29
C GLU A 139 17.62 -3.26 4.90
N GLU A 140 16.31 -3.12 4.72
CA GLU A 140 15.63 -3.40 3.46
C GLU A 140 15.94 -2.35 2.37
N GLU A 141 16.35 -1.14 2.74
CA GLU A 141 16.87 -0.18 1.76
C GLU A 141 18.14 -0.68 1.06
N HIS A 142 18.88 -1.63 1.67
CA HIS A 142 20.16 -2.11 1.16
C HIS A 142 20.00 -3.18 0.09
N LEU A 143 20.69 -3.00 -1.07
CA LEU A 143 20.64 -3.93 -2.17
C LEU A 143 21.49 -5.18 -1.89
N ASP A 144 20.87 -6.33 -2.06
CA ASP A 144 21.52 -7.64 -2.04
C ASP A 144 21.83 -8.11 -3.46
N PHE A 145 23.06 -7.94 -3.90
CA PHE A 145 23.52 -8.36 -5.24
C PHE A 145 23.72 -9.89 -5.39
N SER A 146 23.46 -10.68 -4.36
CA SER A 146 23.40 -12.14 -4.49
C SER A 146 22.08 -12.62 -5.08
N LYS A 147 21.06 -11.77 -5.11
CA LYS A 147 19.76 -12.01 -5.73
C LYS A 147 19.82 -11.96 -7.27
N THR A 148 18.75 -12.42 -7.90
CA THR A 148 18.64 -12.37 -9.37
C THR A 148 18.57 -10.92 -9.87
N SER A 149 18.94 -10.71 -11.16
CA SER A 149 18.83 -9.40 -11.80
C SER A 149 17.41 -8.83 -11.73
N ARG A 150 16.39 -9.70 -11.82
CA ARG A 150 14.97 -9.29 -11.71
C ARG A 150 14.63 -8.80 -10.30
N GLU A 151 15.06 -9.50 -9.27
CA GLU A 151 14.82 -9.10 -7.88
C GLU A 151 15.52 -7.79 -7.55
N VAL A 152 16.78 -7.61 -7.95
CA VAL A 152 17.51 -6.35 -7.75
C VAL A 152 16.87 -5.20 -8.53
N PHE A 153 16.45 -5.44 -9.77
CA PHE A 153 15.72 -4.45 -10.57
C PHE A 153 14.41 -4.02 -9.89
N ASN A 154 13.60 -4.98 -9.44
CA ASN A 154 12.35 -4.71 -8.74
C ASN A 154 12.58 -3.96 -7.43
N HIS A 155 13.62 -4.33 -6.68
CA HIS A 155 13.97 -3.67 -5.42
C HIS A 155 14.32 -2.18 -5.65
N ILE A 156 15.15 -1.88 -6.66
CA ILE A 156 15.52 -0.50 -6.99
C ILE A 156 14.28 0.32 -7.36
N ARG A 157 13.47 -0.17 -8.29
CA ARG A 157 12.28 0.56 -8.77
C ARG A 157 11.16 0.64 -7.73
N GLY A 158 11.02 -0.39 -6.87
CA GLY A 158 10.03 -0.43 -5.78
C GLY A 158 10.34 0.55 -4.65
N LEU A 159 11.59 1.01 -4.51
CA LEU A 159 12.00 2.03 -3.55
C LEU A 159 12.29 3.40 -4.17
N SER A 160 12.09 3.58 -5.46
CA SER A 160 12.37 4.84 -6.18
C SER A 160 11.14 5.75 -6.21
N SER A 161 11.24 6.98 -5.73
CA SER A 161 12.43 7.68 -5.25
C SER A 161 12.61 7.60 -3.72
N ILE A 162 11.61 7.19 -2.96
CA ILE A 162 11.59 7.21 -1.50
C ILE A 162 11.33 5.79 -0.95
N PRO A 163 12.21 5.30 -0.05
CA PRO A 163 13.42 5.93 0.52
C PRO A 163 14.65 5.89 -0.40
N GLY A 164 14.58 5.20 -1.52
CA GLY A 164 15.68 4.94 -2.44
C GLY A 164 16.56 3.76 -1.99
N ALA A 165 16.67 2.73 -2.84
CA ALA A 165 17.58 1.62 -2.59
C ALA A 165 19.04 2.11 -2.52
N ASN A 166 19.88 1.40 -1.77
CA ASN A 166 21.28 1.80 -1.59
C ASN A 166 22.22 0.58 -1.55
N PHE A 167 23.51 0.86 -1.73
CA PHE A 167 24.60 -0.10 -1.56
C PHE A 167 25.87 0.61 -1.13
N ILE A 168 26.84 -0.16 -0.65
CA ILE A 168 28.14 0.39 -0.25
C ILE A 168 29.13 0.25 -1.42
N TYR A 169 29.76 1.35 -1.78
CA TYR A 169 30.86 1.39 -2.74
C TYR A 169 31.99 2.25 -2.18
N ASN A 170 33.21 1.72 -2.12
CA ASN A 170 34.38 2.39 -1.53
C ASN A 170 34.12 2.99 -0.13
N ASN A 171 33.40 2.27 0.74
CA ASN A 171 32.97 2.69 2.07
C ASN A 171 31.99 3.88 2.12
N GLU A 172 31.38 4.23 0.98
CA GLU A 172 30.35 5.26 0.89
C GLU A 172 28.99 4.66 0.53
N VAL A 173 27.91 5.23 1.06
CA VAL A 173 26.56 4.85 0.71
C VAL A 173 26.18 5.50 -0.62
N VAL A 174 25.85 4.67 -1.61
CA VAL A 174 25.39 5.10 -2.93
C VAL A 174 23.92 4.76 -3.08
N LYS A 175 23.08 5.76 -3.43
CA LYS A 175 21.66 5.53 -3.74
C LYS A 175 21.48 5.13 -5.21
N ALA A 176 20.62 4.12 -5.43
CA ALA A 176 20.22 3.66 -6.74
C ALA A 176 18.72 3.96 -6.96
N TYR A 177 18.43 4.78 -7.96
CA TYR A 177 17.06 5.18 -8.28
C TYR A 177 16.53 4.57 -9.57
N ARG A 178 17.43 4.15 -10.46
CA ARG A 178 17.09 3.50 -11.74
C ARG A 178 18.11 2.43 -12.09
N SER A 179 17.63 1.38 -12.71
CA SER A 179 18.46 0.30 -13.26
C SER A 179 17.85 -0.24 -14.54
N LYS A 180 18.59 -1.08 -15.21
CA LYS A 180 18.15 -1.79 -16.41
C LYS A 180 18.72 -3.21 -16.35
N ILE A 181 17.89 -4.19 -16.64
CA ILE A 181 18.34 -5.55 -16.86
C ILE A 181 19.00 -5.59 -18.26
N ILE A 182 20.23 -6.01 -18.31
CA ILE A 182 20.92 -6.30 -19.56
C ILE A 182 21.14 -7.80 -19.67
N GLU A 183 20.93 -8.35 -20.86
CA GLU A 183 21.31 -9.73 -21.12
C GLU A 183 22.83 -9.84 -20.98
N SER A 184 23.33 -10.92 -20.37
CA SER A 184 24.75 -11.15 -20.24
C SER A 184 25.33 -11.33 -21.63
N PHE A 185 26.15 -10.39 -22.06
CA PHE A 185 27.05 -10.66 -23.19
C PHE A 185 28.10 -11.65 -22.69
N SER A 186 28.15 -12.84 -23.28
CA SER A 186 29.30 -13.70 -23.06
C SER A 186 30.53 -12.97 -23.63
N LEU A 187 31.41 -12.58 -22.72
CA LEU A 187 32.77 -12.15 -23.15
C LEU A 187 33.48 -13.40 -23.68
N TYR A 188 33.60 -13.49 -24.98
CA TYR A 188 34.53 -14.41 -25.64
C TYR A 188 35.94 -13.89 -25.49
#